data_9d623f181d7b3a2d0d3be8877b9937b0
#
_entry.id   9d623f181d7b3a2d0d3be8877b9937b0
#
_cell.length_a   1.000
_cell.length_b   1.000
_cell.length_c   1.000
_cell.angle_alpha   90.00
_cell.angle_beta   90.00
_cell.angle_gamma   90.00
#
_symmetry.space_group_name_H-M   'P 1'
#
loop_
_entity.id
_entity.type
_entity.pdbx_description
1 polymer ?
#
loop_
_entity_poly.entity_id
_entity_poly.type
_entity_poly.pdbx_seq_one_letter_code
_entity_poly.pdbx_strand_id
1 'polypeptide(L)'
;MALYMYQASYTAKSMAAQLKDPQDPVEAIGTALGDVGAEIVVAAFPFGEYDLLVVYEAPDDMTAASVAMAVAAAGEVKSAKTTRLLSGQEWLESLRKRRIVGTRKPL
;
A
#
# COMPACT_ATOMS: atom_id res chain seq x y z
N MET A 1 -5.88 -2.77 -13.31
CA MET A 1 -5.08 -1.98 -12.35
C MET A 1 -4.23 -2.91 -11.49
N ALA A 2 -3.13 -2.41 -10.99
CA ALA A 2 -2.24 -3.20 -10.14
C ALA A 2 -2.64 -3.06 -8.67
N LEU A 3 -2.33 -4.08 -7.89
CA LEU A 3 -2.70 -4.19 -6.49
C LEU A 3 -1.48 -3.95 -5.59
N TYR A 4 -1.67 -3.16 -4.53
CA TYR A 4 -0.61 -2.77 -3.60
C TYR A 4 -1.08 -2.88 -2.17
N MET A 5 -0.14 -3.18 -1.26
CA MET A 5 -0.37 -3.12 0.17
C MET A 5 0.56 -2.06 0.77
N TYR A 6 -0.03 -1.08 1.44
CA TYR A 6 0.70 -0.06 2.17
C TYR A 6 0.55 -0.30 3.66
N GLN A 7 1.66 -0.35 4.36
CA GLN A 7 1.69 -0.50 5.82
C GLN A 7 2.51 0.64 6.40
N ALA A 8 2.03 1.23 7.47
CA ALA A 8 2.70 2.38 8.08
C ALA A 8 2.55 2.41 9.60
N SER A 9 3.55 2.98 10.25
CA SER A 9 3.51 3.33 11.67
C SER A 9 3.50 4.84 11.80
N TYR A 10 2.58 5.36 12.60
CA TYR A 10 2.47 6.80 12.85
C TYR A 10 3.56 7.31 13.75
N THR A 11 3.93 8.58 13.58
CA THR A 11 4.77 9.27 14.56
C THR A 11 4.00 9.48 15.87
N ALA A 12 4.71 9.70 16.97
CA ALA A 12 4.08 10.02 18.24
C ALA A 12 3.23 11.29 18.14
N LYS A 13 3.69 12.28 17.38
CA LYS A 13 2.96 13.53 17.15
C LYS A 13 1.64 13.29 16.42
N SER A 14 1.66 12.46 15.37
CA SER A 14 0.46 12.11 14.63
C SER A 14 -0.52 11.34 15.50
N MET A 15 -0.04 10.39 16.28
CA MET A 15 -0.89 9.61 17.18
C MET A 15 -1.53 10.52 18.24
N ALA A 16 -0.78 11.43 18.83
CA ALA A 16 -1.32 12.39 19.80
C ALA A 16 -2.42 13.27 19.19
N ALA A 17 -2.23 13.72 17.94
CA ALA A 17 -3.24 14.50 17.23
C ALA A 17 -4.52 13.69 17.00
N GLN A 18 -4.40 12.43 16.62
CA GLN A 18 -5.54 11.54 16.42
C GLN A 18 -6.31 11.27 17.72
N LEU A 19 -5.60 11.14 18.83
CA LEU A 19 -6.22 10.96 20.15
C LEU A 19 -6.96 12.19 20.60
N LYS A 20 -6.45 13.37 20.28
CA LYS A 20 -7.05 14.66 20.66
C LYS A 20 -8.35 14.92 19.89
N ASP A 21 -8.38 14.57 18.60
CA ASP A 21 -9.54 14.78 17.72
C ASP A 21 -9.73 13.53 16.86
N PRO A 22 -10.36 12.47 17.42
CA PRO A 22 -10.54 11.23 16.71
C PRO A 22 -11.43 11.39 15.47
N GLN A 23 -10.89 10.97 14.31
CA GLN A 23 -11.59 10.98 13.03
C GLN A 23 -11.34 9.66 12.31
N ASP A 24 -12.25 9.28 11.44
CA ASP A 24 -12.05 8.09 10.61
C ASP A 24 -11.02 8.41 9.51
N PRO A 25 -9.82 7.80 9.55
CA PRO A 25 -8.80 8.08 8.55
C PRO A 25 -9.11 7.48 7.18
N VAL A 26 -10.01 6.53 7.08
CA VAL A 26 -10.32 5.84 5.82
C VAL A 26 -10.88 6.79 4.78
N GLU A 27 -11.72 7.73 5.18
CA GLU A 27 -12.29 8.74 4.28
C GLU A 27 -11.19 9.61 3.65
N ALA A 28 -10.29 10.11 4.47
CA ALA A 28 -9.18 10.95 4.01
C ALA A 28 -8.23 10.18 3.08
N ILE A 29 -7.93 8.94 3.43
CA ILE A 29 -7.08 8.05 2.62
C ILE A 29 -7.76 7.78 1.27
N GLY A 30 -9.06 7.47 1.30
CA GLY A 30 -9.84 7.21 0.08
C GLY A 30 -9.87 8.40 -0.86
N THR A 31 -10.03 9.61 -0.33
CA THR A 31 -10.00 10.84 -1.12
C THR A 31 -8.63 11.06 -1.75
N ALA A 32 -7.56 10.91 -0.98
CA ALA A 32 -6.20 11.08 -1.48
C ALA A 32 -5.85 10.08 -2.59
N LEU A 33 -6.23 8.82 -2.41
CA LEU A 33 -6.04 7.79 -3.44
C LEU A 33 -6.89 8.09 -4.69
N GLY A 34 -8.13 8.53 -4.51
CA GLY A 34 -9.01 8.89 -5.61
C GLY A 34 -8.45 10.01 -6.48
N ASP A 35 -7.74 10.96 -5.89
CA ASP A 35 -7.12 12.08 -6.61
C ASP A 35 -6.05 11.62 -7.61
N VAL A 36 -5.47 10.46 -7.42
CA VAL A 36 -4.46 9.88 -8.33
C VAL A 36 -4.99 8.68 -9.11
N GLY A 37 -6.31 8.48 -9.13
CA GLY A 37 -6.93 7.38 -9.87
C GLY A 37 -6.79 6.02 -9.21
N ALA A 38 -6.50 5.98 -7.92
CA ALA A 38 -6.40 4.76 -7.15
C ALA A 38 -7.67 4.52 -6.32
N GLU A 39 -7.87 3.30 -5.85
CA GLU A 39 -9.08 2.91 -5.14
C GLU A 39 -8.76 1.93 -4.01
N ILE A 40 -9.32 2.18 -2.83
CA ILE A 40 -9.16 1.27 -1.69
C ILE A 40 -9.91 -0.03 -1.92
N VAL A 41 -9.23 -1.15 -1.68
CA VAL A 41 -9.85 -2.47 -1.60
C VAL A 41 -10.20 -2.79 -0.15
N VAL A 42 -9.25 -2.60 0.76
CA VAL A 42 -9.48 -2.76 2.20
C VAL A 42 -8.54 -1.84 2.98
N ALA A 43 -9.05 -1.29 4.07
CA ALA A 43 -8.24 -0.57 5.04
C ALA A 43 -8.48 -1.17 6.42
N ALA A 44 -7.41 -1.38 7.17
CA ALA A 44 -7.46 -1.98 8.48
C ALA A 44 -6.37 -1.38 9.37
N PHE A 45 -6.50 -1.58 10.67
CA PHE A 45 -5.62 -0.95 11.65
C PHE A 45 -5.01 -2.03 12.55
N PRO A 46 -3.86 -2.58 12.17
CA PRO A 46 -3.13 -3.50 13.05
C PRO A 46 -2.64 -2.76 14.29
N PHE A 47 -2.49 -3.50 15.38
CA PHE A 47 -1.81 -2.97 16.55
C PHE A 47 -0.62 -3.87 16.87
N GLY A 48 0.54 -3.47 16.43
CA GLY A 48 1.79 -4.20 16.51
C GLY A 48 2.87 -3.37 15.88
N GLU A 49 3.60 -3.93 14.93
CA GLU A 49 4.66 -3.20 14.23
C GLU A 49 4.12 -2.03 13.41
N TYR A 50 2.98 -2.24 12.75
CA TYR A 50 2.31 -1.19 11.96
C TYR A 50 0.97 -0.84 12.58
N ASP A 51 0.54 0.40 12.35
CA ASP A 51 -0.72 0.95 12.85
C ASP A 51 -1.78 1.05 11.76
N LEU A 52 -1.35 1.04 10.49
CA LEU A 52 -2.22 1.18 9.33
C LEU A 52 -1.85 0.16 8.26
N LEU A 53 -2.86 -0.45 7.67
CA LEU A 53 -2.72 -1.32 6.51
C LEU A 53 -3.79 -0.94 5.49
N VAL A 54 -3.36 -0.63 4.27
CA VAL A 54 -4.26 -0.32 3.17
C VAL A 54 -3.90 -1.18 1.97
N VAL A 55 -4.87 -1.93 1.47
CA VAL A 55 -4.75 -2.61 0.18
C VAL A 55 -5.52 -1.77 -0.83
N TYR A 56 -4.88 -1.39 -1.91
CA TYR A 56 -5.48 -0.52 -2.92
C TYR A 56 -5.05 -0.92 -4.33
N GLU A 57 -5.86 -0.53 -5.29
CA GLU A 57 -5.56 -0.64 -6.71
C GLU A 57 -5.10 0.71 -7.24
N ALA A 58 -4.10 0.70 -8.10
CA ALA A 58 -3.59 1.90 -8.76
C ALA A 58 -3.24 1.61 -10.22
N PRO A 59 -3.20 2.63 -11.08
CA PRO A 59 -2.90 2.44 -12.50
C PRO A 59 -1.54 1.82 -12.77
N ASP A 60 -0.52 2.21 -12.00
CA ASP A 60 0.85 1.75 -12.22
C ASP A 60 1.72 1.94 -10.97
N ASP A 61 2.94 1.43 -11.04
CA ASP A 61 3.90 1.49 -9.94
C ASP A 61 4.35 2.93 -9.63
N MET A 62 4.44 3.79 -10.63
CA MET A 62 4.81 5.19 -10.42
C MET A 62 3.78 5.93 -9.57
N THR A 63 2.49 5.63 -9.79
CA THR A 63 1.41 6.19 -8.98
C THR A 63 1.54 5.73 -7.53
N ALA A 64 1.78 4.45 -7.31
CA ALA A 64 1.97 3.91 -5.96
C ALA A 64 3.19 4.53 -5.28
N ALA A 65 4.29 4.69 -6.00
CA ALA A 65 5.50 5.33 -5.49
C ALA A 65 5.24 6.79 -5.11
N SER A 66 4.51 7.54 -5.93
CA SER A 66 4.20 8.95 -5.64
C SER A 66 3.31 9.09 -4.40
N VAL A 67 2.37 8.18 -4.18
CA VAL A 67 1.56 8.15 -2.96
C VAL A 67 2.46 7.93 -1.74
N ALA A 68 3.36 6.96 -1.80
CA ALA A 68 4.30 6.68 -0.70
C ALA A 68 5.20 7.89 -0.39
N MET A 69 5.69 8.58 -1.43
CA MET A 69 6.51 9.77 -1.29
C MET A 69 5.73 10.93 -0.64
N ALA A 70 4.50 11.14 -1.08
CA ALA A 70 3.64 12.19 -0.52
C ALA A 70 3.35 11.97 0.96
N VAL A 71 3.05 10.75 1.35
CA VAL A 71 2.80 10.39 2.75
C VAL A 71 4.06 10.58 3.58
N ALA A 72 5.21 10.14 3.07
CA ALA A 72 6.49 10.31 3.77
C ALA A 72 6.82 11.81 3.97
N ALA A 73 6.60 12.62 2.93
CA ALA A 73 6.87 14.06 3.00
C ALA A 73 5.96 14.80 3.98
N ALA A 74 4.75 14.31 4.21
CA ALA A 74 3.82 14.90 5.16
C ALA A 74 4.27 14.76 6.63
N GLY A 75 5.19 13.84 6.92
CA GLY A 75 5.78 13.69 8.25
C GLY A 75 4.89 13.02 9.30
N GLU A 76 3.80 12.40 8.87
CA GLU A 76 2.87 11.75 9.80
C GLU A 76 3.23 10.30 10.12
N VAL A 77 4.08 9.69 9.31
CA VAL A 77 4.51 8.30 9.49
C VAL A 77 6.01 8.25 9.78
N LYS A 78 6.40 7.38 10.70
CA LYS A 78 7.82 7.16 11.05
C LYS A 78 8.46 6.04 10.24
N SER A 79 7.64 5.10 9.75
CA SER A 79 8.08 4.02 8.88
C SER A 79 6.92 3.59 8.00
N ALA A 80 7.22 3.15 6.80
CA ALA A 80 6.21 2.68 5.86
C ALA A 80 6.81 1.64 4.92
N LYS A 81 5.93 0.79 4.40
CA LYS A 81 6.29 -0.25 3.45
C LYS A 81 5.20 -0.39 2.40
N THR A 82 5.57 -0.27 1.14
CA THR A 82 4.67 -0.55 0.02
C THR A 82 5.09 -1.87 -0.62
N THR A 83 4.14 -2.77 -0.78
CA THR A 83 4.37 -4.07 -1.40
C THR A 83 3.46 -4.21 -2.62
N ARG A 84 4.05 -4.52 -3.77
CA ARG A 84 3.29 -4.86 -4.97
C ARG A 84 2.71 -6.27 -4.77
N LEU A 85 1.41 -6.38 -4.91
CA LEU A 85 0.71 -7.66 -4.77
C LEU A 85 0.33 -8.21 -6.13
N LEU A 86 0.40 -9.51 -6.27
CA LEU A 86 -0.15 -10.21 -7.45
C LEU A 86 -1.54 -10.72 -7.10
N SER A 87 -2.48 -10.59 -8.05
CA SER A 87 -3.75 -11.28 -7.94
C SER A 87 -3.56 -12.79 -8.12
N GLY A 88 -4.58 -13.58 -7.78
CA GLY A 88 -4.53 -15.02 -8.04
C GLY A 88 -4.31 -15.35 -9.51
N GLN A 89 -4.91 -14.55 -10.40
CA GLN A 89 -4.74 -14.69 -11.84
C GLN A 89 -3.30 -14.40 -12.27
N GLU A 90 -2.73 -13.32 -11.79
CA GLU A 90 -1.34 -12.95 -12.07
C GLU A 90 -0.38 -14.01 -11.52
N TRP A 91 -0.65 -14.55 -10.35
CA TRP A 91 0.14 -15.62 -9.75
C TRP A 91 0.12 -16.87 -10.65
N LEU A 92 -1.07 -17.27 -11.10
CA LEU A 92 -1.22 -18.41 -11.99
C LEU A 92 -0.46 -18.21 -13.30
N GLU A 93 -0.55 -17.03 -13.88
CA GLU A 93 0.19 -16.70 -15.11
C GLU A 93 1.70 -16.75 -14.88
N SER A 94 2.16 -16.29 -13.72
CA SER A 94 3.57 -16.36 -13.34
C SER A 94 4.05 -17.81 -13.24
N LEU A 95 3.23 -18.70 -12.67
CA LEU A 95 3.53 -20.12 -12.60
C LEU A 95 3.66 -20.74 -14.01
N ARG A 96 2.80 -20.33 -14.93
CA ARG A 96 2.86 -20.80 -16.33
C ARG A 96 4.10 -20.28 -17.04
N LYS A 97 4.43 -19.02 -16.86
CA LYS A 97 5.64 -18.42 -17.45
C LYS A 97 6.93 -19.06 -16.93
N ARG A 98 6.90 -19.65 -15.74
CA ARG A 98 8.03 -20.37 -15.19
C ARG A 98 8.55 -21.45 -16.13
N ARG A 99 7.69 -22.03 -16.95
CA ARG A 99 8.09 -23.09 -17.91
C ARG A 99 9.18 -22.60 -18.87
N ILE A 100 9.11 -21.33 -19.28
CA ILE A 100 10.10 -20.73 -20.17
C ILE A 100 11.46 -20.62 -19.46
N VAL A 101 11.43 -20.17 -18.21
CA VAL A 101 12.63 -20.05 -17.37
C VAL A 101 13.17 -21.44 -17.02
N GLY A 102 12.29 -22.41 -16.71
CA GLY A 102 12.66 -23.76 -16.31
C GLY A 102 13.29 -24.60 -17.43
N THR A 103 13.16 -24.19 -18.71
CA THR A 103 13.81 -24.86 -19.82
C THR A 103 15.29 -24.47 -19.95
N ARG A 104 15.73 -23.48 -19.21
CA ARG A 104 17.12 -23.02 -19.17
C ARG A 104 17.83 -23.61 -17.96
N LYS A 105 19.16 -23.69 -18.03
CA LYS A 105 19.93 -24.09 -16.85
C LYS A 105 19.68 -23.12 -15.71
N PRO A 106 19.59 -23.60 -14.47
CA PRO A 106 19.50 -22.74 -13.30
C PRO A 106 20.67 -21.75 -13.25
N LEU A 107 20.32 -20.58 -12.81
CA LEU A 107 21.32 -19.53 -12.62
C LEU A 107 22.15 -19.80 -11.36
#